data_65eff4d0fd09c50bb9006a8b859b2998
#
_entry.id   65eff4d0fd09c50bb9006a8b859b2998
#
_cell.length_a   1.000
_cell.length_b   1.000
_cell.length_c   1.000
_cell.angle_alpha   90.00
_cell.angle_beta   90.00
_cell.angle_gamma   90.00
#
_symmetry.space_group_name_H-M   'P 1'
#
loop_
_entity.id
_entity.type
_entity.pdbx_description
1 polymer ?
#
loop_
_entity_poly.entity_id
_entity_poly.type
_entity_poly.pdbx_seq_one_letter_code
_entity_poly.pdbx_strand_id
1 'polypeptide(L)'
;GTPGGEYRVVEVNPRVSRSSALASKATGYPIARVTAKVALGKRLHEIENEITGETTAAFEPAIDYVVTKVPRWPKDKFDDVEFELGPAMKSTGEAMSIGRTFEESLLKALRSSEYDPAVDWGDVPDGELEAEYLERPTPDRPYAILEAFYRGYTVEEIHELTGIYEWYLERFGRIAEAAESARNGEFEPAAEAGFTNQEIAAIAGGEFNDTHASWIPSEATDADAEDGRQVETDGGGTVVEDVEADTSRRTFKQVDTCAGEFRASTPYYYSAREPPTGRGASEVQIDRDIESVVVVGGGPIRIGQGVEFDYCAVHAVRALENMGIDAHVVNNNPETVSTDYDTSDGLFFEPITAEEIADIVEETNADGVMVQFGGQTSVNVGEPLEDELGRRDLDCEILGTSVEAMDLAEDRDRFNALMDELEISQPEGGAATSR
;
A
#
# COMPACT_ATOMS: atom_id res chain seq x y z
N GLY A 1 -7.84 -8.92 23.52
CA GLY A 1 -7.84 -8.95 25.01
C GLY A 1 -7.34 -10.29 25.52
N THR A 2 -6.73 -10.32 26.68
CA THR A 2 -6.40 -11.56 27.37
C THR A 2 -7.66 -12.38 27.63
N PRO A 3 -7.65 -13.71 27.61
CA PRO A 3 -8.80 -14.52 28.02
C PRO A 3 -9.27 -14.11 29.44
N GLY A 4 -10.48 -13.53 29.53
CA GLY A 4 -10.99 -12.95 30.78
C GLY A 4 -10.61 -11.48 31.00
N GLY A 5 -9.95 -10.81 30.03
CA GLY A 5 -9.60 -9.40 30.10
C GLY A 5 -10.80 -8.46 29.99
N GLU A 6 -10.68 -7.29 30.60
CA GLU A 6 -11.66 -6.22 30.48
C GLU A 6 -11.70 -5.70 29.03
N TYR A 7 -12.90 -5.47 28.51
CA TYR A 7 -13.09 -4.75 27.25
C TYR A 7 -13.88 -3.47 27.51
N ARG A 8 -13.67 -2.48 26.68
CA ARG A 8 -14.40 -1.21 26.74
C ARG A 8 -15.03 -0.93 25.39
N VAL A 9 -16.31 -0.62 25.40
CA VAL A 9 -17.01 -0.13 24.20
C VAL A 9 -16.65 1.34 24.02
N VAL A 10 -16.04 1.67 22.88
CA VAL A 10 -15.66 3.05 22.55
C VAL A 10 -16.86 3.79 21.98
N GLU A 11 -17.53 3.20 20.96
CA GLU A 11 -18.75 3.74 20.35
C GLU A 11 -19.56 2.63 19.68
N VAL A 12 -20.82 2.93 19.37
CA VAL A 12 -21.68 2.08 18.53
C VAL A 12 -22.30 2.94 17.45
N ASN A 13 -22.14 2.53 16.19
CA ASN A 13 -22.79 3.17 15.08
C ASN A 13 -24.07 2.41 14.69
N PRO A 14 -25.28 2.95 14.92
CA PRO A 14 -26.55 2.27 14.59
C PRO A 14 -26.90 2.39 13.10
N ARG A 15 -25.93 2.28 12.22
CA ARG A 15 -26.01 2.42 10.77
C ARG A 15 -24.80 1.74 10.11
N VAL A 16 -24.86 1.56 8.80
CA VAL A 16 -23.66 1.24 8.03
C VAL A 16 -22.65 2.37 8.17
N SER A 17 -21.39 2.04 8.37
CA SER A 17 -20.29 2.97 8.62
C SER A 17 -19.06 2.62 7.79
N ARG A 18 -18.01 3.43 7.87
CA ARG A 18 -16.70 3.14 7.25
C ARG A 18 -16.16 1.77 7.68
N SER A 19 -16.33 1.42 8.97
CA SER A 19 -15.91 0.10 9.48
C SER A 19 -16.70 -1.04 8.84
N SER A 20 -17.96 -0.83 8.43
CA SER A 20 -18.73 -1.83 7.69
C SER A 20 -18.22 -2.00 6.25
N ALA A 21 -17.84 -0.89 5.58
CA ALA A 21 -17.20 -0.93 4.27
C ALA A 21 -15.84 -1.66 4.35
N LEU A 22 -15.01 -1.27 5.31
CA LEU A 22 -13.73 -1.96 5.55
C LEU A 22 -13.93 -3.46 5.82
N ALA A 23 -14.85 -3.85 6.68
CA ALA A 23 -15.11 -5.25 6.97
C ALA A 23 -15.58 -6.01 5.74
N SER A 24 -16.40 -5.39 4.86
CA SER A 24 -16.79 -5.99 3.59
C SER A 24 -15.60 -6.24 2.68
N LYS A 25 -14.68 -5.27 2.55
CA LYS A 25 -13.47 -5.43 1.73
C LYS A 25 -12.49 -6.42 2.37
N ALA A 26 -12.32 -6.36 3.70
CA ALA A 26 -11.43 -7.25 4.43
C ALA A 26 -11.83 -8.72 4.33
N THR A 27 -13.11 -9.01 4.24
CA THR A 27 -13.63 -10.39 4.24
C THR A 27 -14.21 -10.83 2.89
N GLY A 28 -14.35 -9.92 1.94
CA GLY A 28 -15.11 -10.18 0.72
C GLY A 28 -16.64 -10.27 0.95
N TYR A 29 -17.13 -10.27 2.21
CA TYR A 29 -18.55 -10.44 2.52
C TYR A 29 -19.33 -9.13 2.27
N PRO A 30 -20.33 -9.11 1.35
CA PRO A 30 -21.00 -7.87 0.93
C PRO A 30 -22.05 -7.40 1.95
N ILE A 31 -21.60 -6.85 3.10
CA ILE A 31 -22.44 -6.48 4.24
C ILE A 31 -23.63 -5.59 3.82
N ALA A 32 -23.38 -4.56 3.00
CA ALA A 32 -24.44 -3.62 2.60
C ALA A 32 -25.54 -4.30 1.78
N ARG A 33 -25.17 -5.17 0.82
CA ARG A 33 -26.13 -5.92 -0.02
C ARG A 33 -26.94 -6.90 0.79
N VAL A 34 -26.28 -7.66 1.67
CA VAL A 34 -26.95 -8.61 2.56
C VAL A 34 -27.89 -7.88 3.51
N THR A 35 -27.45 -6.78 4.12
CA THR A 35 -28.28 -5.96 5.03
C THR A 35 -29.52 -5.39 4.33
N ALA A 36 -29.38 -4.91 3.08
CA ALA A 36 -30.50 -4.44 2.30
C ALA A 36 -31.52 -5.56 2.02
N LYS A 37 -31.06 -6.75 1.64
CA LYS A 37 -31.93 -7.92 1.42
C LYS A 37 -32.64 -8.35 2.71
N VAL A 38 -31.95 -8.31 3.86
CA VAL A 38 -32.51 -8.59 5.19
C VAL A 38 -33.56 -7.54 5.58
N ALA A 39 -33.31 -6.25 5.33
CA ALA A 39 -34.27 -5.17 5.58
C ALA A 39 -35.55 -5.31 4.77
N LEU A 40 -35.50 -5.98 3.61
CA LEU A 40 -36.68 -6.34 2.80
C LEU A 40 -37.35 -7.64 3.26
N GLY A 41 -36.93 -8.23 4.37
CA GLY A 41 -37.56 -9.40 5.01
C GLY A 41 -36.96 -10.75 4.65
N LYS A 42 -35.87 -10.81 3.85
CA LYS A 42 -35.16 -12.07 3.62
C LYS A 42 -34.37 -12.50 4.85
N ARG A 43 -34.29 -13.81 5.04
CA ARG A 43 -33.40 -14.41 6.07
C ARG A 43 -32.06 -14.76 5.46
N LEU A 44 -30.99 -14.80 6.27
CA LEU A 44 -29.62 -15.05 5.79
C LEU A 44 -29.50 -16.36 4.97
N HIS A 45 -30.22 -17.41 5.35
CA HIS A 45 -30.21 -18.67 4.62
C HIS A 45 -31.03 -18.66 3.30
N GLU A 46 -31.76 -17.57 3.03
CA GLU A 46 -32.48 -17.34 1.77
C GLU A 46 -31.70 -16.40 0.82
N ILE A 47 -30.55 -15.94 1.26
CA ILE A 47 -29.66 -15.06 0.48
C ILE A 47 -28.46 -15.91 0.04
N GLU A 48 -28.19 -15.93 -1.24
CA GLU A 48 -27.01 -16.59 -1.82
C GLU A 48 -25.72 -15.91 -1.34
N ASN A 49 -24.69 -16.69 -1.09
CA ASN A 49 -23.32 -16.19 -0.89
C ASN A 49 -22.70 -15.89 -2.25
N GLU A 50 -22.60 -14.60 -2.59
CA GLU A 50 -22.09 -14.13 -3.87
C GLU A 50 -20.60 -14.47 -4.10
N ILE A 51 -19.84 -14.78 -3.02
CA ILE A 51 -18.42 -15.14 -3.12
C ILE A 51 -18.24 -16.56 -3.65
N THR A 52 -19.04 -17.49 -3.15
CA THR A 52 -18.91 -18.90 -3.54
C THR A 52 -19.89 -19.31 -4.64
N GLY A 53 -21.04 -18.60 -4.75
CA GLY A 53 -22.13 -18.99 -5.62
C GLY A 53 -22.85 -20.31 -5.24
N GLU A 54 -22.36 -21.03 -4.23
CA GLU A 54 -22.83 -22.37 -3.86
C GLU A 54 -23.44 -22.45 -2.45
N THR A 55 -23.15 -21.47 -1.59
CA THR A 55 -23.60 -21.44 -0.20
C THR A 55 -24.56 -20.28 0.06
N THR A 56 -24.98 -20.11 1.31
CA THR A 56 -25.87 -19.00 1.68
C THR A 56 -25.12 -17.97 2.53
N ALA A 57 -25.69 -16.76 2.67
CA ALA A 57 -25.13 -15.71 3.51
C ALA A 57 -25.16 -16.01 5.02
N ALA A 58 -25.72 -17.16 5.44
CA ALA A 58 -25.79 -17.60 6.83
C ALA A 58 -24.51 -18.35 7.25
N PHE A 59 -23.37 -17.69 7.19
CA PHE A 59 -22.08 -18.24 7.63
C PHE A 59 -21.26 -17.17 8.35
N GLU A 60 -20.25 -17.59 9.09
CA GLU A 60 -19.25 -16.71 9.70
C GLU A 60 -18.01 -16.73 8.81
N PRO A 61 -17.54 -15.57 8.34
CA PRO A 61 -16.34 -15.52 7.49
C PRO A 61 -15.11 -16.09 8.21
N ALA A 62 -14.39 -16.95 7.54
CA ALA A 62 -13.08 -17.44 7.94
C ALA A 62 -12.04 -16.95 6.92
N ILE A 63 -10.94 -16.36 7.37
CA ILE A 63 -9.89 -15.83 6.51
C ILE A 63 -8.55 -16.46 6.89
N ASP A 64 -7.70 -16.67 5.91
CA ASP A 64 -6.35 -17.22 6.07
C ASP A 64 -5.24 -16.22 5.70
N TYR A 65 -5.60 -14.94 5.68
CA TYR A 65 -4.72 -13.78 5.45
C TYR A 65 -4.89 -12.76 6.57
N VAL A 66 -4.00 -11.78 6.60
CA VAL A 66 -4.04 -10.66 7.55
C VAL A 66 -4.43 -9.38 6.82
N VAL A 67 -5.32 -8.62 7.44
CA VAL A 67 -5.73 -7.30 6.94
C VAL A 67 -5.26 -6.22 7.90
N THR A 68 -4.48 -5.28 7.40
CA THR A 68 -4.01 -4.13 8.15
C THR A 68 -4.61 -2.85 7.59
N LYS A 69 -5.08 -1.99 8.49
CA LYS A 69 -5.59 -0.67 8.17
C LYS A 69 -4.70 0.39 8.79
N VAL A 70 -4.27 1.37 7.99
CA VAL A 70 -3.49 2.52 8.44
C VAL A 70 -4.21 3.81 8.06
N PRO A 71 -4.33 4.80 8.97
CA PRO A 71 -4.90 6.11 8.65
C PRO A 71 -3.95 6.92 7.74
N ARG A 72 -4.54 7.71 6.85
CA ARG A 72 -3.79 8.74 6.13
C ARG A 72 -3.82 10.05 6.92
N TRP A 73 -2.64 10.58 7.21
CA TRP A 73 -2.45 11.80 7.99
C TRP A 73 -2.14 12.99 7.08
N PRO A 74 -2.87 14.10 7.18
CA PRO A 74 -2.65 15.26 6.32
C PRO A 74 -1.52 16.19 6.82
N LYS A 75 -0.41 15.62 7.27
CA LYS A 75 0.76 16.35 7.78
C LYS A 75 1.41 17.19 6.67
N ASP A 76 1.28 16.75 5.43
CA ASP A 76 1.71 17.44 4.22
C ASP A 76 0.96 18.78 3.96
N LYS A 77 -0.19 19.00 4.60
CA LYS A 77 -1.03 20.20 4.43
C LYS A 77 -1.06 21.11 5.66
N PHE A 78 -0.67 20.61 6.82
CA PHE A 78 -0.80 21.33 8.09
C PHE A 78 0.46 21.16 8.94
N ASP A 79 1.46 22.00 8.70
CA ASP A 79 2.76 21.97 9.39
C ASP A 79 2.64 22.26 10.90
N ASP A 80 1.66 23.10 11.32
CA ASP A 80 1.53 23.57 12.70
C ASP A 80 0.50 22.78 13.54
N VAL A 81 -0.06 21.68 13.00
CA VAL A 81 -1.06 20.88 13.72
C VAL A 81 -0.40 19.80 14.54
N GLU A 82 -0.71 19.76 15.83
CA GLU A 82 -0.32 18.67 16.69
C GLU A 82 -1.14 17.39 16.37
N PHE A 83 -0.47 16.35 15.95
CA PHE A 83 -1.08 15.06 15.57
C PHE A 83 -1.08 14.02 16.70
N GLU A 84 -0.81 14.38 17.95
CA GLU A 84 -0.97 13.44 19.06
C GLU A 84 -2.39 12.87 19.08
N LEU A 85 -2.50 11.53 19.15
CA LEU A 85 -3.76 10.82 19.10
C LEU A 85 -4.59 11.06 20.37
N GLY A 86 -5.85 11.38 20.18
CA GLY A 86 -6.80 11.69 21.24
C GLY A 86 -8.24 11.45 20.79
N PRO A 87 -9.24 12.02 21.47
CA PRO A 87 -10.65 11.79 21.14
C PRO A 87 -11.10 12.47 19.84
N ALA A 88 -10.32 13.41 19.29
CA ALA A 88 -10.65 14.08 18.03
C ALA A 88 -10.11 13.29 16.85
N MET A 89 -10.89 13.21 15.75
CA MET A 89 -10.43 12.66 14.48
C MET A 89 -9.45 13.62 13.81
N LYS A 90 -8.29 13.11 13.40
CA LYS A 90 -7.22 13.88 12.77
C LYS A 90 -6.78 13.32 11.41
N SER A 91 -7.19 12.11 11.06
CA SER A 91 -6.94 11.51 9.74
C SER A 91 -7.97 11.96 8.71
N THR A 92 -7.58 11.99 7.44
CA THR A 92 -8.45 12.36 6.32
C THR A 92 -9.04 11.17 5.60
N GLY A 93 -8.31 10.08 5.56
CA GLY A 93 -8.68 8.84 4.91
C GLY A 93 -7.99 7.65 5.57
N GLU A 94 -8.09 6.52 4.91
CA GLU A 94 -7.46 5.29 5.35
C GLU A 94 -7.03 4.44 4.16
N ALA A 95 -5.93 3.72 4.33
CA ALA A 95 -5.53 2.65 3.45
C ALA A 95 -5.74 1.31 4.15
N MET A 96 -6.10 0.30 3.38
CA MET A 96 -6.16 -1.08 3.81
C MET A 96 -5.19 -1.90 2.96
N SER A 97 -4.58 -2.90 3.53
CA SER A 97 -3.72 -3.83 2.81
C SER A 97 -3.93 -5.25 3.30
N ILE A 98 -3.71 -6.19 2.42
CA ILE A 98 -3.87 -7.62 2.67
C ILE A 98 -2.53 -8.31 2.44
N GLY A 99 -2.17 -9.24 3.32
CA GLY A 99 -0.95 -10.05 3.21
C GLY A 99 -1.11 -11.39 3.90
N ARG A 100 -0.20 -12.33 3.66
CA ARG A 100 -0.21 -13.64 4.33
C ARG A 100 0.30 -13.57 5.77
N THR A 101 1.13 -12.58 6.07
CA THR A 101 1.68 -12.32 7.40
C THR A 101 1.30 -10.94 7.88
N PHE A 102 1.42 -10.70 9.19
CA PHE A 102 1.22 -9.35 9.73
C PHE A 102 2.29 -8.39 9.22
N GLU A 103 3.52 -8.85 9.15
CA GLU A 103 4.68 -8.09 8.68
C GLU A 103 4.44 -7.58 7.25
N GLU A 104 4.08 -8.47 6.32
CA GLU A 104 3.75 -8.12 4.94
C GLU A 104 2.56 -7.16 4.84
N SER A 105 1.48 -7.47 5.53
CA SER A 105 0.27 -6.63 5.54
C SER A 105 0.55 -5.23 6.12
N LEU A 106 1.38 -5.13 7.16
CA LEU A 106 1.75 -3.85 7.76
C LEU A 106 2.61 -3.01 6.82
N LEU A 107 3.66 -3.58 6.23
CA LEU A 107 4.53 -2.87 5.29
C LEU A 107 3.76 -2.33 4.09
N LYS A 108 2.89 -3.14 3.49
CA LYS A 108 1.98 -2.70 2.43
C LYS A 108 1.06 -1.55 2.89
N ALA A 109 0.52 -1.64 4.11
CA ALA A 109 -0.37 -0.60 4.63
C ALA A 109 0.37 0.71 4.89
N LEU A 110 1.62 0.66 5.36
CA LEU A 110 2.46 1.83 5.55
C LEU A 110 2.76 2.51 4.20
N ARG A 111 3.17 1.76 3.17
CA ARG A 111 3.33 2.27 1.80
C ARG A 111 2.04 2.90 1.27
N SER A 112 0.93 2.20 1.43
CA SER A 112 -0.39 2.65 0.97
C SER A 112 -0.89 3.92 1.66
N SER A 113 -0.38 4.24 2.85
CA SER A 113 -0.81 5.43 3.60
C SER A 113 -0.27 6.73 3.02
N GLU A 114 0.77 6.66 2.19
CA GLU A 114 1.50 7.81 1.62
C GLU A 114 1.95 8.79 2.72
N TYR A 115 2.32 8.25 3.87
CA TYR A 115 2.77 9.02 5.01
C TYR A 115 4.28 8.93 5.15
N ASP A 116 4.91 10.10 5.13
CA ASP A 116 6.32 10.26 5.43
C ASP A 116 6.45 10.93 6.81
N PRO A 117 7.11 10.30 7.79
CA PRO A 117 7.37 10.91 9.09
C PRO A 117 8.20 12.19 8.97
N ALA A 118 8.99 12.37 7.90
CA ALA A 118 9.91 13.49 7.70
C ALA A 118 10.83 13.72 8.90
N VAL A 119 11.25 12.64 9.55
CA VAL A 119 12.13 12.63 10.73
C VAL A 119 13.47 12.02 10.33
N ASP A 120 14.54 12.77 10.52
CA ASP A 120 15.89 12.20 10.46
C ASP A 120 16.19 11.50 11.79
N TRP A 121 15.96 10.19 11.81
CA TRP A 121 16.13 9.37 13.02
C TRP A 121 17.56 9.38 13.55
N GLY A 122 18.55 9.57 12.68
CA GLY A 122 19.97 9.66 13.09
C GLY A 122 20.24 10.88 13.98
N ASP A 123 19.46 11.94 13.82
CA ASP A 123 19.60 13.16 14.63
C ASP A 123 18.79 13.12 15.94
N VAL A 124 17.90 12.13 16.13
CA VAL A 124 17.02 12.00 17.30
C VAL A 124 17.76 11.28 18.44
N PRO A 125 18.01 11.93 19.59
CA PRO A 125 18.61 11.26 20.76
C PRO A 125 17.67 10.23 21.38
N ASP A 126 18.18 9.19 22.05
CA ASP A 126 17.36 8.13 22.68
C ASP A 126 16.29 8.68 23.62
N GLY A 127 16.64 9.64 24.48
CA GLY A 127 15.67 10.23 25.40
C GLY A 127 14.53 11.01 24.70
N GLU A 128 14.76 11.54 23.49
CA GLU A 128 13.73 12.17 22.68
C GLU A 128 12.92 11.11 21.93
N LEU A 129 13.56 10.06 21.40
CA LEU A 129 12.87 8.91 20.82
C LEU A 129 11.87 8.31 21.80
N GLU A 130 12.27 8.09 23.06
CA GLU A 130 11.40 7.59 24.11
C GLU A 130 10.24 8.54 24.41
N ALA A 131 10.53 9.80 24.75
CA ALA A 131 9.54 10.74 25.27
C ALA A 131 8.57 11.26 24.21
N GLU A 132 9.06 11.57 23.01
CA GLU A 132 8.26 12.25 21.98
C GLU A 132 7.68 11.30 20.94
N TYR A 133 8.28 10.14 20.69
CA TYR A 133 7.88 9.24 19.61
C TYR A 133 7.36 7.88 20.09
N LEU A 134 7.81 7.36 21.23
CA LEU A 134 7.33 6.10 21.78
C LEU A 134 6.23 6.30 22.84
N GLU A 135 6.43 7.13 23.85
CA GLU A 135 5.44 7.39 24.89
C GLU A 135 4.23 8.16 24.33
N ARG A 136 4.46 9.16 23.49
CA ARG A 136 3.38 9.93 22.86
C ARG A 136 2.79 9.20 21.66
N PRO A 137 1.45 9.00 21.61
CA PRO A 137 0.80 8.33 20.49
C PRO A 137 0.67 9.27 19.29
N THR A 138 1.66 9.29 18.42
CA THR A 138 1.70 10.10 17.19
C THR A 138 1.62 9.20 15.94
N PRO A 139 1.35 9.78 14.76
CA PRO A 139 1.46 9.07 13.50
C PRO A 139 2.84 8.46 13.21
N ASP A 140 3.89 9.06 13.77
CA ASP A 140 5.28 8.65 13.59
C ASP A 140 5.63 7.37 14.38
N ARG A 141 4.81 7.02 15.38
CA ARG A 141 5.09 5.92 16.31
C ARG A 141 5.41 4.56 15.65
N PRO A 142 4.75 4.12 14.55
CA PRO A 142 5.11 2.86 13.90
C PRO A 142 6.57 2.85 13.42
N TYR A 143 7.05 3.97 12.90
CA TYR A 143 8.41 4.14 12.41
C TYR A 143 9.42 4.26 13.57
N ALA A 144 9.03 4.98 14.64
CA ALA A 144 9.83 5.07 15.86
C ALA A 144 10.03 3.70 16.54
N ILE A 145 9.04 2.81 16.47
CA ILE A 145 9.16 1.44 16.98
C ILE A 145 10.21 0.65 16.18
N LEU A 146 10.21 0.77 14.84
CA LEU A 146 11.23 0.14 14.01
C LEU A 146 12.62 0.71 14.34
N GLU A 147 12.74 2.03 14.46
CA GLU A 147 13.98 2.70 14.86
C GLU A 147 14.46 2.24 16.24
N ALA A 148 13.58 2.08 17.22
CA ALA A 148 13.94 1.58 18.54
C ALA A 148 14.55 0.17 18.46
N PHE A 149 13.98 -0.73 17.64
CA PHE A 149 14.58 -2.05 17.42
C PHE A 149 15.97 -1.96 16.75
N TYR A 150 16.17 -1.07 15.78
CA TYR A 150 17.49 -0.84 15.19
C TYR A 150 18.53 -0.34 16.19
N ARG A 151 18.10 0.39 17.22
CA ARG A 151 18.95 0.83 18.34
C ARG A 151 19.13 -0.24 19.42
N GLY A 152 18.53 -1.42 19.26
CA GLY A 152 18.68 -2.54 20.17
C GLY A 152 17.75 -2.53 21.38
N TYR A 153 16.66 -1.74 21.36
CA TYR A 153 15.62 -1.84 22.38
C TYR A 153 14.95 -3.21 22.31
N THR A 154 14.59 -3.74 23.46
CA THR A 154 13.86 -5.00 23.59
C THR A 154 12.35 -4.81 23.47
N VAL A 155 11.62 -5.91 23.20
CA VAL A 155 10.15 -5.92 23.19
C VAL A 155 9.58 -5.40 24.51
N GLU A 156 10.16 -5.81 25.63
CA GLU A 156 9.74 -5.41 26.96
C GLU A 156 9.92 -3.90 27.21
N GLU A 157 11.05 -3.33 26.82
CA GLU A 157 11.31 -1.88 26.96
C GLU A 157 10.35 -1.06 26.13
N ILE A 158 10.11 -1.45 24.85
CA ILE A 158 9.13 -0.76 23.98
C ILE A 158 7.70 -0.94 24.52
N HIS A 159 7.38 -2.10 25.07
CA HIS A 159 6.08 -2.34 25.70
C HIS A 159 5.85 -1.41 26.90
N GLU A 160 6.84 -1.25 27.78
CA GLU A 160 6.77 -0.36 28.94
C GLU A 160 6.54 1.09 28.56
N LEU A 161 7.17 1.56 27.45
CA LEU A 161 7.03 2.93 26.95
C LEU A 161 5.67 3.14 26.24
N THR A 162 5.24 2.18 25.42
CA THR A 162 4.10 2.37 24.50
C THR A 162 2.78 1.82 25.00
N GLY A 163 2.81 0.81 25.84
CA GLY A 163 1.65 -0.01 26.25
C GLY A 163 1.11 -0.91 25.13
N ILE A 164 1.81 -1.02 24.00
CA ILE A 164 1.43 -1.90 22.88
C ILE A 164 1.70 -3.35 23.28
N TYR A 165 0.79 -4.26 22.96
CA TYR A 165 0.97 -5.68 23.27
C TYR A 165 2.24 -6.24 22.64
N GLU A 166 3.00 -7.02 23.43
CA GLU A 166 4.26 -7.65 23.04
C GLU A 166 4.15 -8.43 21.71
N TRP A 167 3.01 -9.10 21.46
CA TRP A 167 2.78 -9.83 20.23
C TRP A 167 2.95 -8.94 18.97
N TYR A 168 2.45 -7.70 19.00
CA TYR A 168 2.64 -6.77 17.87
C TYR A 168 4.09 -6.31 17.80
N LEU A 169 4.70 -6.01 18.94
CA LEU A 169 6.09 -5.57 19.00
C LEU A 169 7.05 -6.65 18.50
N GLU A 170 6.81 -7.92 18.84
CA GLU A 170 7.55 -9.05 18.26
C GLU A 170 7.50 -9.07 16.72
N ARG A 171 6.38 -8.65 16.11
CA ARG A 171 6.25 -8.56 14.65
C ARG A 171 7.04 -7.40 14.07
N PHE A 172 7.01 -6.24 14.73
CA PHE A 172 7.90 -5.13 14.38
C PHE A 172 9.37 -5.52 14.50
N GLY A 173 9.74 -6.25 15.54
CA GLY A 173 11.10 -6.78 15.71
C GLY A 173 11.54 -7.66 14.52
N ARG A 174 10.66 -8.54 14.03
CA ARG A 174 10.94 -9.36 12.84
C ARG A 174 11.14 -8.53 11.57
N ILE A 175 10.39 -7.44 11.40
CA ILE A 175 10.60 -6.52 10.28
C ILE A 175 11.98 -5.87 10.39
N ALA A 176 12.40 -5.44 11.60
CA ALA A 176 13.71 -4.86 11.82
C ALA A 176 14.84 -5.89 11.60
N GLU A 177 14.69 -7.13 12.07
CA GLU A 177 15.62 -8.23 11.81
C GLU A 177 15.76 -8.54 10.32
N ALA A 178 14.64 -8.53 9.57
CA ALA A 178 14.63 -8.76 8.13
C ALA A 178 15.37 -7.63 7.37
N ALA A 179 15.19 -6.38 7.78
CA ALA A 179 15.92 -5.26 7.22
C ALA A 179 17.42 -5.33 7.54
N GLU A 180 17.79 -5.76 8.75
CA GLU A 180 19.20 -5.98 9.13
C GLU A 180 19.84 -7.09 8.29
N SER A 181 19.09 -8.17 7.99
CA SER A 181 19.55 -9.22 7.07
C SER A 181 19.84 -8.66 5.67
N ALA A 182 18.98 -7.77 5.17
CA ALA A 182 19.18 -7.11 3.87
C ALA A 182 20.44 -6.23 3.85
N ARG A 183 20.73 -5.49 4.93
CA ARG A 183 22.00 -4.73 5.07
C ARG A 183 23.24 -5.62 5.01
N ASN A 184 23.11 -6.85 5.49
CA ASN A 184 24.18 -7.84 5.47
C ASN A 184 24.26 -8.62 4.13
N GLY A 185 23.39 -8.29 3.13
CA GLY A 185 23.37 -8.91 1.83
C GLY A 185 22.51 -10.20 1.76
N GLU A 186 21.68 -10.44 2.79
CA GLU A 186 20.73 -11.55 2.82
C GLU A 186 19.31 -11.01 2.52
N PHE A 187 18.89 -11.04 1.26
CA PHE A 187 17.69 -10.35 0.79
C PHE A 187 16.39 -11.14 0.96
N GLU A 188 16.46 -12.48 0.98
CA GLU A 188 15.28 -13.35 1.09
C GLU A 188 14.43 -13.06 2.34
N PRO A 189 14.98 -12.90 3.56
CA PRO A 189 14.18 -12.58 4.75
C PRO A 189 13.42 -11.25 4.63
N ALA A 190 14.01 -10.23 4.00
CA ALA A 190 13.36 -8.95 3.78
C ALA A 190 12.22 -9.07 2.76
N ALA A 191 12.44 -9.81 1.67
CA ALA A 191 11.41 -10.09 0.71
C ALA A 191 10.23 -10.86 1.33
N GLU A 192 10.49 -11.89 2.13
CA GLU A 192 9.46 -12.64 2.86
C GLU A 192 8.69 -11.78 3.89
N ALA A 193 9.36 -10.80 4.50
CA ALA A 193 8.71 -9.85 5.40
C ALA A 193 7.80 -8.85 4.67
N GLY A 194 7.92 -8.73 3.34
CA GLY A 194 7.07 -7.88 2.50
C GLY A 194 7.71 -6.57 2.05
N PHE A 195 9.03 -6.40 2.19
CA PHE A 195 9.74 -5.29 1.55
C PHE A 195 9.71 -5.43 0.02
N THR A 196 9.62 -4.29 -0.67
CA THR A 196 9.78 -4.25 -2.14
C THR A 196 11.25 -4.44 -2.52
N ASN A 197 11.50 -4.73 -3.80
CA ASN A 197 12.87 -4.83 -4.28
C ASN A 197 13.60 -3.49 -4.18
N GLN A 198 12.88 -2.40 -4.39
CA GLN A 198 13.41 -1.05 -4.22
C GLN A 198 13.75 -0.76 -2.76
N GLU A 199 12.87 -1.08 -1.81
CA GLU A 199 13.15 -0.94 -0.38
C GLU A 199 14.36 -1.77 0.06
N ILE A 200 14.48 -3.01 -0.43
CA ILE A 200 15.63 -3.88 -0.18
C ILE A 200 16.92 -3.27 -0.73
N ALA A 201 16.88 -2.75 -1.95
CA ALA A 201 18.03 -2.09 -2.56
C ALA A 201 18.47 -0.85 -1.76
N ALA A 202 17.52 -0.04 -1.31
CA ALA A 202 17.80 1.12 -0.45
C ALA A 202 18.43 0.72 0.89
N ILE A 203 17.87 -0.30 1.55
CA ILE A 203 18.42 -0.83 2.81
C ILE A 203 19.86 -1.36 2.62
N ALA A 204 20.16 -1.96 1.47
CA ALA A 204 21.49 -2.47 1.14
C ALA A 204 22.51 -1.38 0.72
N GLY A 205 22.15 -0.10 0.78
CA GLY A 205 23.01 1.04 0.41
C GLY A 205 22.98 1.41 -1.06
N GLY A 206 21.93 1.00 -1.81
CA GLY A 206 21.65 1.44 -3.18
C GLY A 206 21.07 2.86 -3.25
N GLU A 207 21.12 3.48 -4.42
CA GLU A 207 20.38 4.71 -4.68
C GLU A 207 18.88 4.40 -4.77
N PHE A 208 18.07 5.23 -4.12
CA PHE A 208 16.62 5.09 -4.07
C PHE A 208 15.95 6.34 -4.62
N ASN A 209 15.10 6.18 -5.61
CA ASN A 209 14.42 7.29 -6.28
C ASN A 209 12.95 7.47 -5.85
N ASP A 210 12.44 6.67 -4.90
CA ASP A 210 11.05 6.76 -4.48
C ASP A 210 10.91 7.50 -3.15
N THR A 211 10.06 8.51 -3.13
CA THR A 211 9.80 9.39 -1.97
C THR A 211 9.06 8.69 -0.82
N HIS A 212 8.58 7.45 -1.03
CA HIS A 212 7.79 6.72 -0.04
C HIS A 212 8.61 5.87 0.94
N ALA A 213 9.92 5.82 0.82
CA ALA A 213 10.78 5.01 1.68
C ALA A 213 11.75 5.80 2.57
N SER A 214 11.48 7.08 2.80
CA SER A 214 12.26 7.94 3.70
C SER A 214 12.29 7.43 5.16
N TRP A 215 11.41 6.50 5.52
CA TRP A 215 11.39 5.84 6.82
C TRP A 215 12.41 4.69 6.95
N ILE A 216 13.02 4.27 5.83
CA ILE A 216 14.09 3.27 5.86
C ILE A 216 15.33 3.97 6.42
N PRO A 217 15.90 3.53 7.54
CA PRO A 217 17.05 4.20 8.15
C PRO A 217 18.21 4.28 7.17
N SER A 218 18.56 5.49 6.75
CA SER A 218 19.79 5.75 6.04
C SER A 218 20.94 5.67 7.03
N GLU A 219 21.87 4.77 6.81
CA GLU A 219 23.16 4.59 7.46
C GLU A 219 23.16 4.71 8.99
N ALA A 220 23.54 3.64 9.66
CA ALA A 220 24.05 3.74 11.03
C ALA A 220 25.21 4.75 11.02
N THR A 221 25.02 5.89 11.71
CA THR A 221 26.10 6.84 11.95
C THR A 221 27.31 6.12 12.51
N ASP A 222 28.50 6.48 12.03
CA ASP A 222 29.85 5.99 12.36
C ASP A 222 30.21 5.87 13.87
N ALA A 223 29.38 5.26 14.68
CA ALA A 223 29.69 5.03 16.09
C ALA A 223 30.46 3.72 16.36
N ASP A 224 30.50 2.78 15.40
CA ASP A 224 31.20 1.48 15.55
C ASP A 224 32.31 1.20 14.53
N ALA A 225 32.80 2.21 13.83
CA ALA A 225 33.91 2.06 12.88
C ALA A 225 35.31 2.08 13.58
N GLU A 226 35.48 1.37 14.70
CA GLU A 226 36.79 1.11 15.27
C GLU A 226 37.31 -0.32 15.01
N ASP A 227 36.77 -1.09 14.11
CA ASP A 227 37.41 -2.34 13.67
C ASP A 227 37.59 -2.37 12.15
N GLY A 228 38.84 -2.04 11.76
CA GLY A 228 39.28 -1.77 10.41
C GLY A 228 38.98 -2.87 9.38
N ARG A 229 37.85 -2.80 8.70
CA ARG A 229 37.69 -3.33 7.36
C ARG A 229 37.36 -2.18 6.40
N GLN A 230 38.43 -1.62 5.81
CA GLN A 230 38.29 -0.82 4.61
C GLN A 230 37.75 -1.72 3.50
N VAL A 231 36.47 -1.58 3.17
CA VAL A 231 35.97 -1.92 1.84
C VAL A 231 36.37 -0.77 0.94
N GLU A 232 37.36 -0.99 0.08
CA GLU A 232 37.71 -0.05 -0.98
C GLU A 232 36.48 0.11 -1.87
N THR A 233 35.73 1.20 -1.73
CA THR A 233 34.80 1.67 -2.74
C THR A 233 35.61 2.32 -3.85
N ASP A 234 35.97 1.53 -4.85
CA ASP A 234 36.37 2.06 -6.15
C ASP A 234 35.13 2.68 -6.78
N GLY A 235 35.20 3.96 -7.11
CA GLY A 235 34.07 4.83 -7.48
C GLY A 235 33.28 4.36 -8.71
N GLY A 236 32.41 3.43 -8.46
CA GLY A 236 31.35 2.96 -9.33
C GLY A 236 30.21 2.53 -8.43
N GLY A 237 29.11 3.29 -8.44
CA GLY A 237 27.87 2.86 -7.78
C GLY A 237 27.59 1.43 -8.21
N THR A 238 27.51 0.54 -7.24
CA THR A 238 27.02 -0.80 -7.52
C THR A 238 25.54 -0.64 -7.74
N VAL A 239 25.14 -0.43 -9.00
CA VAL A 239 23.81 -0.76 -9.45
C VAL A 239 23.67 -2.22 -9.06
N VAL A 240 22.79 -2.54 -8.11
CA VAL A 240 22.37 -3.90 -7.88
C VAL A 240 21.45 -4.24 -9.05
N GLU A 241 22.07 -4.33 -10.24
CA GLU A 241 21.51 -5.03 -11.38
C GLU A 241 21.40 -6.49 -10.94
N ASP A 242 20.21 -7.04 -11.02
CA ASP A 242 19.87 -8.42 -10.79
C ASP A 242 19.88 -8.89 -9.31
N VAL A 243 18.92 -8.43 -8.51
CA VAL A 243 18.36 -9.32 -7.49
C VAL A 243 17.40 -10.28 -8.23
N GLU A 244 17.96 -11.10 -9.12
CA GLU A 244 17.31 -12.32 -9.59
C GLU A 244 17.32 -13.35 -8.45
N ALA A 245 16.53 -13.14 -7.43
CA ALA A 245 16.13 -14.21 -6.56
C ALA A 245 14.76 -14.70 -7.07
N ASP A 246 14.77 -15.79 -7.80
CA ASP A 246 13.58 -16.56 -8.23
C ASP A 246 12.71 -17.00 -7.01
N THR A 247 13.17 -16.73 -5.80
CA THR A 247 12.54 -16.97 -4.51
C THR A 247 11.62 -15.84 -4.04
N SER A 248 11.66 -14.67 -4.66
CA SER A 248 10.94 -13.46 -4.22
C SER A 248 9.77 -13.05 -5.11
N ARG A 249 9.39 -13.87 -6.09
CA ARG A 249 8.25 -13.57 -6.96
C ARG A 249 6.97 -13.48 -6.12
N ARG A 250 6.28 -12.36 -6.23
CA ARG A 250 4.93 -12.24 -5.68
C ARG A 250 3.98 -13.16 -6.45
N THR A 251 3.08 -13.80 -5.72
CA THR A 251 1.94 -14.54 -6.28
C THR A 251 0.66 -13.86 -5.86
N PHE A 252 -0.36 -13.90 -6.70
CA PHE A 252 -1.64 -13.31 -6.36
C PHE A 252 -2.59 -14.36 -5.79
N LYS A 253 -3.19 -14.02 -4.65
CA LYS A 253 -4.16 -14.86 -3.94
C LYS A 253 -5.53 -14.23 -4.00
N GLN A 254 -6.55 -15.06 -3.99
CA GLN A 254 -7.93 -14.63 -4.02
C GLN A 254 -8.42 -14.28 -2.61
N VAL A 255 -9.12 -13.15 -2.48
CA VAL A 255 -9.83 -12.81 -1.24
C VAL A 255 -11.08 -13.67 -1.15
N ASP A 256 -11.12 -14.55 -0.15
CA ASP A 256 -12.26 -15.42 0.08
C ASP A 256 -12.71 -15.41 1.53
N THR A 257 -14.00 -15.70 1.74
CA THR A 257 -14.63 -15.71 3.05
C THR A 257 -14.60 -17.08 3.73
N CYS A 258 -14.05 -18.08 3.10
CA CYS A 258 -14.14 -19.49 3.51
C CYS A 258 -12.77 -20.15 3.75
N ALA A 259 -11.68 -19.37 3.79
CA ALA A 259 -10.31 -19.86 4.00
C ALA A 259 -9.95 -21.06 3.10
N GLY A 260 -10.39 -21.03 1.83
CA GLY A 260 -10.15 -22.08 0.85
C GLY A 260 -11.00 -23.35 0.99
N GLU A 261 -11.96 -23.40 1.91
CA GLU A 261 -12.89 -24.56 2.01
C GLU A 261 -13.83 -24.69 0.80
N PHE A 262 -14.20 -23.55 0.21
CA PHE A 262 -14.97 -23.45 -1.01
C PHE A 262 -14.21 -22.58 -2.02
N ARG A 263 -14.36 -22.86 -3.30
CA ARG A 263 -13.78 -22.02 -4.34
C ARG A 263 -14.48 -20.67 -4.35
N ALA A 264 -13.73 -19.58 -4.18
CA ALA A 264 -14.23 -18.24 -4.43
C ALA A 264 -14.40 -18.03 -5.95
N SER A 265 -15.44 -17.27 -6.32
CA SER A 265 -15.74 -16.93 -7.72
C SER A 265 -15.54 -15.46 -8.02
N THR A 266 -15.13 -14.66 -7.03
CA THR A 266 -14.96 -13.22 -7.17
C THR A 266 -13.56 -12.87 -7.71
N PRO A 267 -13.44 -11.93 -8.65
CA PRO A 267 -12.16 -11.49 -9.19
C PRO A 267 -11.48 -10.46 -8.27
N TYR A 268 -11.24 -10.84 -7.01
CA TYR A 268 -10.68 -9.98 -5.97
C TYR A 268 -9.40 -10.59 -5.42
N TYR A 269 -8.29 -9.89 -5.63
CA TYR A 269 -6.94 -10.43 -5.42
C TYR A 269 -6.08 -9.52 -4.55
N TYR A 270 -5.09 -10.14 -3.90
CA TYR A 270 -3.97 -9.48 -3.22
C TYR A 270 -2.69 -10.24 -3.53
N SER A 271 -1.56 -9.54 -3.59
CA SER A 271 -0.26 -10.19 -3.74
C SER A 271 0.23 -10.78 -2.43
N ALA A 272 1.03 -11.83 -2.51
CA ALA A 272 1.70 -12.45 -1.38
C ALA A 272 3.07 -12.96 -1.78
N ARG A 273 4.03 -12.89 -0.87
CA ARG A 273 5.33 -13.53 -1.04
C ARG A 273 5.27 -14.92 -0.39
N GLU A 274 5.09 -15.92 -1.21
CA GLU A 274 5.09 -17.33 -0.79
C GLU A 274 6.24 -18.08 -1.46
N PRO A 275 6.87 -19.02 -0.76
CA PRO A 275 7.90 -19.86 -1.37
C PRO A 275 7.30 -20.65 -2.55
N PRO A 276 8.05 -20.89 -3.63
CA PRO A 276 7.56 -21.48 -4.89
C PRO A 276 7.13 -22.96 -4.77
N THR A 277 6.98 -23.47 -3.57
CA THR A 277 6.61 -24.86 -3.32
C THR A 277 5.10 -25.07 -3.27
N GLY A 278 4.51 -25.60 -4.33
CA GLY A 278 3.19 -26.27 -4.35
C GLY A 278 1.93 -25.45 -3.99
N ARG A 279 2.05 -24.40 -3.19
CA ARG A 279 1.01 -23.43 -2.85
C ARG A 279 1.27 -22.03 -3.44
N GLY A 280 2.44 -21.82 -4.02
CA GLY A 280 2.86 -20.56 -4.61
C GLY A 280 2.32 -20.28 -6.01
N ALA A 281 1.29 -21.00 -6.47
CA ALA A 281 0.65 -20.69 -7.73
C ALA A 281 -0.32 -19.50 -7.58
N SER A 282 -0.34 -18.62 -8.58
CA SER A 282 -1.34 -17.55 -8.68
C SER A 282 -2.75 -18.14 -8.74
N GLU A 283 -3.67 -17.46 -8.05
CA GLU A 283 -5.11 -17.80 -8.03
C GLU A 283 -5.92 -16.88 -8.96
N VAL A 284 -5.25 -16.04 -9.73
CA VAL A 284 -5.88 -15.11 -10.68
C VAL A 284 -6.61 -15.91 -11.76
N GLN A 285 -7.90 -15.57 -11.97
CA GLN A 285 -8.81 -16.24 -12.89
C GLN A 285 -9.27 -15.23 -13.95
N ILE A 286 -8.37 -14.87 -14.85
CA ILE A 286 -8.63 -13.96 -15.96
C ILE A 286 -8.28 -14.66 -17.29
N ASP A 287 -8.85 -14.20 -18.37
CA ASP A 287 -8.52 -14.65 -19.71
C ASP A 287 -7.41 -13.75 -20.28
N ARG A 288 -6.18 -14.25 -20.28
CA ARG A 288 -4.99 -13.52 -20.74
C ARG A 288 -4.91 -13.40 -22.28
N ASP A 289 -5.83 -13.99 -23.00
CA ASP A 289 -5.93 -13.89 -24.46
C ASP A 289 -6.84 -12.72 -24.89
N ILE A 290 -7.51 -12.06 -23.93
CA ILE A 290 -8.35 -10.89 -24.17
C ILE A 290 -7.51 -9.64 -23.91
N GLU A 291 -7.63 -8.64 -24.79
CA GLU A 291 -7.04 -7.30 -24.58
C GLU A 291 -7.49 -6.73 -23.24
N SER A 292 -6.54 -6.30 -22.41
CA SER A 292 -6.85 -5.86 -21.06
C SER A 292 -6.08 -4.59 -20.65
N VAL A 293 -6.69 -3.83 -19.74
CA VAL A 293 -6.14 -2.56 -19.26
C VAL A 293 -6.25 -2.45 -17.75
N VAL A 294 -5.15 -2.06 -17.09
CA VAL A 294 -5.13 -1.73 -15.67
C VAL A 294 -5.53 -0.28 -15.45
N VAL A 295 -6.56 -0.05 -14.64
CA VAL A 295 -7.01 1.29 -14.22
C VAL A 295 -6.51 1.56 -12.79
N VAL A 296 -5.66 2.57 -12.64
CA VAL A 296 -5.08 2.92 -11.35
C VAL A 296 -6.04 3.82 -10.56
N GLY A 297 -6.40 3.40 -9.35
CA GLY A 297 -7.28 4.11 -8.44
C GLY A 297 -6.60 5.27 -7.70
N GLY A 298 -7.37 5.95 -6.85
CA GLY A 298 -6.93 7.17 -6.18
C GLY A 298 -6.23 6.98 -4.83
N GLY A 299 -6.14 5.75 -4.34
CA GLY A 299 -5.58 5.52 -3.00
C GLY A 299 -6.41 6.16 -1.87
N PRO A 300 -5.80 6.40 -0.71
CA PRO A 300 -6.47 7.02 0.43
C PRO A 300 -6.88 8.47 0.13
N ILE A 301 -8.05 8.88 0.65
CA ILE A 301 -8.57 10.22 0.41
C ILE A 301 -7.62 11.28 0.98
N ARG A 302 -7.29 12.26 0.15
CA ARG A 302 -6.50 13.44 0.51
C ARG A 302 -7.39 14.68 0.66
N ILE A 303 -6.93 15.68 1.41
CA ILE A 303 -7.60 17.00 1.45
C ILE A 303 -7.59 17.63 0.06
N GLY A 304 -8.74 18.12 -0.36
CA GLY A 304 -8.95 18.69 -1.70
C GLY A 304 -9.35 17.68 -2.76
N GLN A 305 -9.42 16.41 -2.41
CA GLN A 305 -9.94 15.33 -3.26
C GLN A 305 -11.28 14.82 -2.72
N GLY A 306 -12.12 14.32 -3.60
CA GLY A 306 -13.41 13.73 -3.28
C GLY A 306 -13.68 12.49 -4.09
N VAL A 307 -14.96 12.14 -4.20
CA VAL A 307 -15.41 10.93 -4.93
C VAL A 307 -15.27 11.02 -6.46
N GLU A 308 -14.89 12.17 -6.99
CA GLU A 308 -14.75 12.40 -8.43
C GLU A 308 -13.72 11.47 -9.08
N PHE A 309 -12.61 11.16 -8.37
CA PHE A 309 -11.59 10.26 -8.89
C PHE A 309 -12.06 8.81 -8.91
N ASP A 310 -12.76 8.37 -7.88
CA ASP A 310 -13.37 7.05 -7.87
C ASP A 310 -14.47 6.92 -8.96
N TYR A 311 -15.30 7.97 -9.10
CA TYR A 311 -16.27 8.05 -10.17
C TYR A 311 -15.60 7.92 -11.56
N CYS A 312 -14.50 8.63 -11.79
CA CYS A 312 -13.77 8.58 -13.06
C CYS A 312 -13.19 7.18 -13.31
N ALA A 313 -12.57 6.56 -12.31
CA ALA A 313 -12.01 5.21 -12.42
C ALA A 313 -13.11 4.19 -12.77
N VAL A 314 -14.25 4.21 -12.07
CA VAL A 314 -15.38 3.31 -12.37
C VAL A 314 -15.93 3.54 -13.76
N HIS A 315 -15.97 4.79 -14.26
CA HIS A 315 -16.44 5.08 -15.61
C HIS A 315 -15.42 4.70 -16.69
N ALA A 316 -14.11 4.74 -16.39
CA ALA A 316 -13.08 4.21 -17.27
C ALA A 316 -13.25 2.69 -17.45
N VAL A 317 -13.41 1.95 -16.34
CA VAL A 317 -13.71 0.51 -16.35
C VAL A 317 -14.91 0.21 -17.25
N ARG A 318 -16.05 0.86 -17.01
CA ARG A 318 -17.25 0.66 -17.82
C ARG A 318 -17.06 0.99 -19.29
N ALA A 319 -16.23 1.96 -19.63
CA ALA A 319 -15.93 2.29 -21.02
C ALA A 319 -15.13 1.18 -21.69
N LEU A 320 -14.14 0.61 -21.01
CA LEU A 320 -13.36 -0.53 -21.48
C LEU A 320 -14.24 -1.77 -21.69
N GLU A 321 -15.03 -2.15 -20.69
CA GLU A 321 -15.98 -3.27 -20.77
C GLU A 321 -16.94 -3.12 -21.96
N ASN A 322 -17.47 -1.90 -22.21
CA ASN A 322 -18.34 -1.63 -23.35
C ASN A 322 -17.62 -1.76 -24.71
N MET A 323 -16.31 -1.70 -24.72
CA MET A 323 -15.47 -1.93 -25.90
C MET A 323 -15.06 -3.40 -26.05
N GLY A 324 -15.34 -4.24 -25.06
CA GLY A 324 -14.93 -5.65 -25.01
C GLY A 324 -13.48 -5.83 -24.57
N ILE A 325 -12.95 -4.87 -23.81
CA ILE A 325 -11.62 -4.88 -23.22
C ILE A 325 -11.78 -5.19 -21.73
N ASP A 326 -11.06 -6.17 -21.21
CA ASP A 326 -11.09 -6.50 -19.79
C ASP A 326 -10.43 -5.37 -18.99
N ALA A 327 -11.09 -4.96 -17.93
CA ALA A 327 -10.63 -3.87 -17.08
C ALA A 327 -10.24 -4.38 -15.70
N HIS A 328 -8.98 -4.17 -15.34
CA HIS A 328 -8.46 -4.49 -14.00
C HIS A 328 -8.26 -3.22 -13.19
N VAL A 329 -8.65 -3.23 -11.93
CA VAL A 329 -8.47 -2.08 -11.03
C VAL A 329 -7.39 -2.41 -10.01
N VAL A 330 -6.46 -1.48 -9.81
CA VAL A 330 -5.57 -1.46 -8.64
C VAL A 330 -5.92 -0.29 -7.75
N ASN A 331 -6.23 -0.56 -6.47
CA ASN A 331 -6.53 0.48 -5.48
C ASN A 331 -6.40 -0.11 -4.06
N ASN A 332 -6.21 0.76 -3.05
CA ASN A 332 -6.06 0.36 -1.65
C ASN A 332 -7.03 1.10 -0.69
N ASN A 333 -8.01 1.80 -1.25
CA ASN A 333 -9.01 2.52 -0.47
C ASN A 333 -10.26 1.66 -0.26
N PRO A 334 -10.56 1.21 0.97
CA PRO A 334 -11.70 0.33 1.22
C PRO A 334 -13.06 1.03 1.13
N GLU A 335 -13.08 2.37 0.99
CA GLU A 335 -14.32 3.17 0.99
C GLU A 335 -14.82 3.52 -0.43
N THR A 336 -14.15 3.03 -1.48
CA THR A 336 -14.45 3.37 -2.87
C THR A 336 -15.28 2.31 -3.57
N VAL A 337 -16.03 2.71 -4.61
CA VAL A 337 -16.81 1.81 -5.46
C VAL A 337 -15.91 1.04 -6.42
N SER A 338 -14.80 1.63 -6.86
CA SER A 338 -13.81 0.95 -7.70
C SER A 338 -13.22 -0.30 -7.02
N THR A 339 -13.26 -0.37 -5.69
CA THR A 339 -12.84 -1.55 -4.93
C THR A 339 -13.99 -2.51 -4.57
N ASP A 340 -15.16 -2.37 -5.17
CA ASP A 340 -16.16 -3.43 -5.14
C ASP A 340 -15.80 -4.49 -6.18
N TYR A 341 -15.73 -5.76 -5.75
CA TYR A 341 -15.23 -6.88 -6.56
C TYR A 341 -16.05 -7.14 -7.85
N ASP A 342 -17.23 -6.57 -7.99
CA ASP A 342 -18.10 -6.66 -9.16
C ASP A 342 -18.07 -5.39 -10.02
N THR A 343 -17.11 -4.49 -9.77
CA THR A 343 -16.94 -3.26 -10.56
C THR A 343 -16.06 -3.48 -11.77
N SER A 344 -15.13 -4.44 -11.73
CA SER A 344 -14.14 -4.73 -12.76
C SER A 344 -13.95 -6.23 -12.97
N ASP A 345 -13.31 -6.62 -14.06
CA ASP A 345 -12.97 -8.02 -14.37
C ASP A 345 -11.86 -8.56 -13.45
N GLY A 346 -11.07 -7.68 -12.83
CA GLY A 346 -10.09 -8.02 -11.81
C GLY A 346 -9.83 -6.86 -10.86
N LEU A 347 -10.03 -7.07 -9.56
CA LEU A 347 -9.69 -6.12 -8.52
C LEU A 347 -8.42 -6.59 -7.81
N PHE A 348 -7.37 -5.78 -7.88
CA PHE A 348 -6.11 -5.97 -7.16
C PHE A 348 -6.03 -4.97 -6.01
N PHE A 349 -6.11 -5.46 -4.80
CA PHE A 349 -6.08 -4.62 -3.60
C PHE A 349 -4.64 -4.48 -3.12
N GLU A 350 -3.91 -3.51 -3.74
CA GLU A 350 -2.47 -3.35 -3.58
C GLU A 350 -2.08 -1.89 -3.36
N PRO A 351 -0.88 -1.62 -2.80
CA PRO A 351 -0.29 -0.29 -2.83
C PRO A 351 -0.19 0.24 -4.27
N ILE A 352 -0.35 1.55 -4.42
CA ILE A 352 -0.23 2.21 -5.73
C ILE A 352 1.22 2.65 -5.90
N THR A 353 2.09 1.71 -6.21
CA THR A 353 3.51 1.95 -6.52
C THR A 353 3.87 1.31 -7.87
N ALA A 354 4.97 1.73 -8.44
CA ALA A 354 5.42 1.24 -9.75
C ALA A 354 5.66 -0.29 -9.73
N GLU A 355 6.30 -0.80 -8.67
CA GLU A 355 6.62 -2.23 -8.55
C GLU A 355 5.36 -3.09 -8.44
N GLU A 356 4.40 -2.72 -7.58
CA GLU A 356 3.16 -3.46 -7.41
C GLU A 356 2.27 -3.41 -8.67
N ILE A 357 2.24 -2.27 -9.37
CA ILE A 357 1.47 -2.16 -10.63
C ILE A 357 2.13 -2.99 -11.73
N ALA A 358 3.45 -2.98 -11.84
CA ALA A 358 4.17 -3.80 -12.81
C ALA A 358 3.98 -5.31 -12.54
N ASP A 359 3.92 -5.75 -11.28
CA ASP A 359 3.58 -7.13 -10.92
C ASP A 359 2.17 -7.51 -11.41
N ILE A 360 1.21 -6.59 -11.33
CA ILE A 360 -0.16 -6.78 -11.84
C ILE A 360 -0.17 -6.85 -13.36
N VAL A 361 0.56 -5.96 -14.03
CA VAL A 361 0.70 -5.98 -15.50
C VAL A 361 1.28 -7.31 -15.97
N GLU A 362 2.35 -7.78 -15.34
CA GLU A 362 2.95 -9.08 -15.65
C GLU A 362 1.98 -10.26 -15.39
N GLU A 363 1.25 -10.22 -14.27
CA GLU A 363 0.31 -11.27 -13.92
C GLU A 363 -0.90 -11.33 -14.88
N THR A 364 -1.41 -10.15 -15.28
CA THR A 364 -2.59 -10.03 -16.13
C THR A 364 -2.26 -10.06 -17.63
N ASN A 365 -0.99 -9.86 -17.98
CA ASN A 365 -0.53 -9.61 -19.36
C ASN A 365 -1.27 -8.41 -19.98
N ALA A 366 -1.44 -7.35 -19.19
CA ALA A 366 -2.19 -6.18 -19.63
C ALA A 366 -1.48 -5.41 -20.74
N ASP A 367 -2.24 -5.00 -21.75
CA ASP A 367 -1.76 -4.23 -22.91
C ASP A 367 -1.53 -2.75 -22.57
N GLY A 368 -2.18 -2.26 -21.50
CA GLY A 368 -2.05 -0.87 -21.11
C GLY A 368 -2.41 -0.56 -19.66
N VAL A 369 -1.93 0.60 -19.20
CA VAL A 369 -2.24 1.15 -17.88
C VAL A 369 -2.79 2.57 -18.01
N MET A 370 -3.85 2.89 -17.28
CA MET A 370 -4.44 4.24 -17.19
C MET A 370 -4.18 4.84 -15.82
N VAL A 371 -3.30 5.85 -15.74
CA VAL A 371 -2.91 6.52 -14.48
C VAL A 371 -3.64 7.86 -14.23
N GLN A 372 -4.38 8.39 -15.19
CA GLN A 372 -4.94 9.75 -15.14
C GLN A 372 -6.28 9.87 -14.39
N PHE A 373 -6.89 8.76 -13.93
CA PHE A 373 -8.21 8.76 -13.33
C PHE A 373 -8.20 8.77 -11.80
N GLY A 374 -7.10 8.37 -11.16
CA GLY A 374 -6.98 8.25 -9.71
C GLY A 374 -6.47 9.50 -8.97
N GLY A 375 -6.39 10.64 -9.63
CA GLY A 375 -5.87 11.88 -9.04
C GLY A 375 -4.36 11.86 -8.84
N GLN A 376 -3.88 12.66 -7.87
CA GLN A 376 -2.44 12.88 -7.70
C GLN A 376 -1.66 11.59 -7.42
N THR A 377 -2.22 10.66 -6.64
CA THR A 377 -1.57 9.38 -6.32
C THR A 377 -1.23 8.60 -7.58
N SER A 378 -2.19 8.45 -8.49
CA SER A 378 -1.98 7.69 -9.71
C SER A 378 -1.16 8.45 -10.76
N VAL A 379 -1.26 9.79 -10.81
CA VAL A 379 -0.42 10.60 -11.69
C VAL A 379 1.05 10.52 -11.29
N ASN A 380 1.34 10.61 -9.99
CA ASN A 380 2.70 10.55 -9.46
C ASN A 380 3.41 9.22 -9.73
N VAL A 381 2.67 8.14 -9.90
CA VAL A 381 3.27 6.83 -10.23
C VAL A 381 3.60 6.67 -11.70
N GLY A 382 3.18 7.61 -12.56
CA GLY A 382 3.31 7.48 -14.02
C GLY A 382 4.76 7.31 -14.49
N GLU A 383 5.65 8.24 -14.12
CA GLU A 383 7.06 8.19 -14.52
C GLU A 383 7.79 6.97 -13.92
N PRO A 384 7.74 6.71 -12.59
CA PRO A 384 8.32 5.50 -12.03
C PRO A 384 7.80 4.19 -12.65
N LEU A 385 6.52 4.17 -13.05
CA LEU A 385 5.92 3.01 -13.68
C LEU A 385 6.44 2.80 -15.12
N GLU A 386 6.57 3.88 -15.90
CA GLU A 386 7.13 3.79 -17.26
C GLU A 386 8.55 3.22 -17.21
N ASP A 387 9.38 3.68 -16.26
CA ASP A 387 10.72 3.16 -16.02
C ASP A 387 10.71 1.69 -15.61
N GLU A 388 9.81 1.29 -14.70
CA GLU A 388 9.72 -0.08 -14.19
C GLU A 388 9.23 -1.06 -15.28
N LEU A 389 8.24 -0.67 -16.09
CA LEU A 389 7.79 -1.46 -17.25
C LEU A 389 8.93 -1.65 -18.24
N GLY A 390 9.68 -0.58 -18.54
CA GLY A 390 10.84 -0.65 -19.43
C GLY A 390 11.97 -1.53 -18.87
N ARG A 391 12.25 -1.45 -17.59
CA ARG A 391 13.26 -2.26 -16.91
C ARG A 391 12.94 -3.77 -16.96
N ARG A 392 11.65 -4.12 -16.87
CA ARG A 392 11.16 -5.51 -16.92
C ARG A 392 10.90 -6.01 -18.35
N ASP A 393 11.10 -5.17 -19.38
CA ASP A 393 10.78 -5.50 -20.79
C ASP A 393 9.32 -5.95 -20.98
N LEU A 394 8.39 -5.29 -20.26
CA LEU A 394 6.96 -5.57 -20.36
C LEU A 394 6.34 -4.77 -21.52
N ASP A 395 5.64 -5.47 -22.42
CA ASP A 395 4.96 -4.87 -23.58
C ASP A 395 3.61 -4.27 -23.15
N CYS A 396 3.67 -3.17 -22.41
CA CYS A 396 2.51 -2.48 -21.84
C CYS A 396 2.70 -0.96 -21.95
N GLU A 397 1.68 -0.25 -22.44
CA GLU A 397 1.72 1.20 -22.66
C GLU A 397 0.96 1.98 -21.58
N ILE A 398 1.47 3.16 -21.19
CA ILE A 398 0.68 4.12 -20.40
C ILE A 398 -0.27 4.83 -21.35
N LEU A 399 -1.56 4.54 -21.21
CA LEU A 399 -2.62 5.00 -22.09
C LEU A 399 -3.16 6.37 -21.70
N GLY A 400 -3.50 7.17 -22.70
CA GLY A 400 -4.13 8.49 -22.51
C GLY A 400 -3.14 9.62 -22.58
N THR A 401 -3.00 10.42 -21.50
CA THR A 401 -2.00 11.50 -21.45
C THR A 401 -0.61 10.88 -21.23
N SER A 402 0.36 11.22 -22.06
CA SER A 402 1.72 10.71 -21.88
C SER A 402 2.35 11.23 -20.59
N VAL A 403 3.27 10.46 -20.02
CA VAL A 403 4.02 10.83 -18.81
C VAL A 403 4.71 12.19 -18.99
N GLU A 404 5.37 12.40 -20.12
CA GLU A 404 6.02 13.69 -20.45
C GLU A 404 5.03 14.86 -20.44
N ALA A 405 3.80 14.68 -20.96
CA ALA A 405 2.78 15.74 -20.97
C ALA A 405 2.21 15.99 -19.58
N MET A 406 2.09 14.96 -18.73
CA MET A 406 1.70 15.10 -17.34
C MET A 406 2.76 15.88 -16.56
N ASP A 407 4.03 15.48 -16.65
CA ASP A 407 5.13 16.16 -15.97
C ASP A 407 5.28 17.63 -16.44
N LEU A 408 5.16 17.88 -17.75
CA LEU A 408 5.16 19.23 -18.29
C LEU A 408 4.04 20.11 -17.71
N ALA A 409 2.87 19.52 -17.42
CA ALA A 409 1.74 20.25 -16.86
C ALA A 409 1.85 20.44 -15.33
N GLU A 410 2.47 19.51 -14.62
CA GLU A 410 2.62 19.53 -13.15
C GLU A 410 3.83 20.38 -12.71
N ASP A 411 4.95 20.35 -13.46
CA ASP A 411 6.12 21.18 -13.18
C ASP A 411 5.83 22.66 -13.51
N ARG A 412 5.85 23.51 -12.50
CA ARG A 412 5.49 24.91 -12.63
C ARG A 412 6.39 25.68 -13.59
N ASP A 413 7.68 25.39 -13.60
CA ASP A 413 8.65 26.12 -14.43
C ASP A 413 8.56 25.68 -15.89
N ARG A 414 8.40 24.36 -16.13
CA ARG A 414 8.17 23.81 -17.47
C ARG A 414 6.84 24.28 -18.04
N PHE A 415 5.77 24.29 -17.23
CA PHE A 415 4.46 24.81 -17.63
C PHE A 415 4.52 26.29 -17.99
N ASN A 416 5.17 27.12 -17.16
CA ASN A 416 5.34 28.55 -17.44
C ASN A 416 6.10 28.78 -18.76
N ALA A 417 7.17 28.05 -18.99
CA ALA A 417 7.93 28.14 -20.24
C ALA A 417 7.09 27.77 -21.47
N LEU A 418 6.26 26.73 -21.37
CA LEU A 418 5.32 26.33 -22.42
C LEU A 418 4.27 27.44 -22.69
N MET A 419 3.69 28.03 -21.63
CA MET A 419 2.70 29.11 -21.79
C MET A 419 3.31 30.34 -22.46
N ASP A 420 4.55 30.68 -22.11
CA ASP A 420 5.29 31.78 -22.74
C ASP A 420 5.59 31.50 -24.22
N GLU A 421 6.00 30.26 -24.56
CA GLU A 421 6.22 29.84 -25.97
C GLU A 421 4.94 29.90 -26.81
N LEU A 422 3.80 29.52 -26.21
CA LEU A 422 2.48 29.56 -26.86
C LEU A 422 1.83 30.92 -26.83
N GLU A 423 2.46 31.96 -26.26
CA GLU A 423 1.89 33.30 -26.06
C GLU A 423 0.56 33.27 -25.29
N ILE A 424 0.37 32.30 -24.38
CA ILE A 424 -0.82 32.18 -23.52
C ILE A 424 -0.60 32.97 -22.23
N SER A 425 -1.50 33.91 -21.96
CA SER A 425 -1.42 34.75 -20.75
C SER A 425 -1.66 33.94 -19.49
N GLN A 426 -0.78 34.10 -18.51
CA GLN A 426 -0.88 33.51 -17.16
C GLN A 426 -0.69 34.56 -16.08
N PRO A 427 -1.11 34.33 -14.84
CA PRO A 427 -0.81 35.22 -13.72
C PRO A 427 0.70 35.35 -13.49
N GLU A 428 1.13 36.55 -13.11
CA GLU A 428 2.53 36.73 -12.67
C GLU A 428 2.80 35.87 -11.44
N GLY A 429 3.84 35.05 -11.50
CA GLY A 429 4.21 34.14 -10.43
C GLY A 429 5.59 33.54 -10.65
N GLY A 430 6.09 32.81 -9.68
CA GLY A 430 7.33 32.07 -9.74
C GLY A 430 7.28 30.87 -8.82
N ALA A 431 8.07 29.84 -9.10
CA ALA A 431 8.26 28.69 -8.24
C ALA A 431 9.31 29.01 -7.16
N ALA A 432 9.03 28.58 -5.93
CA ALA A 432 10.00 28.59 -4.83
C ALA A 432 10.29 27.14 -4.44
N THR A 433 11.54 26.72 -4.64
CA THR A 433 11.98 25.35 -4.34
C THR A 433 12.64 25.20 -2.96
N SER A 434 12.77 26.30 -2.24
CA SER A 434 13.26 26.33 -0.84
C SER A 434 12.63 27.46 -0.06
N ARG A 435 12.47 27.30 1.26
CA ARG A 435 12.08 28.35 2.20
C ARG A 435 13.26 29.24 2.62
#